data_b1ef31cd849a4794ecc6ab846c0454d1
#
_entry.id   b1ef31cd849a4794ecc6ab846c0454d1
#
_cell.length_a   1.000
_cell.length_b   1.000
_cell.length_c   1.000
_cell.angle_alpha   90.00
_cell.angle_beta   90.00
_cell.angle_gamma   90.00
#
_symmetry.space_group_name_H-M   'P 1'
#
loop_
_entity.id
_entity.type
_entity.pdbx_description
1 polymer ?
#
loop_
_entity_poly.entity_id
_entity_poly.type
_entity_poly.pdbx_seq_one_letter_code
_entity_poly.pdbx_strand_id
1 'polypeptide(L)'
;MLRIAALISGSGTNLAAILEACQDRRIDGEVVIVGSDNPEAAGLKKAGARSIDTFVVDYRPIIEAVHSDPLQVQTPPDFQIKAAIARQRLFRSSAAPGKMKRFLVSRAIAEVQLLAHLKGAEPDLLVLAGFMRTLSPYFIDRFSPDPKHPKIMNIHPALLPAFPGTDGYGDTWRYGCKLAGCTVHFIDYGEDTG
;
A
#
# COMPACT_ATOMS: atom_id res chain seq x y z
N MET A 1 9.33 21.25 4.84
CA MET A 1 9.25 20.04 5.67
C MET A 1 8.30 19.09 4.97
N LEU A 2 8.74 17.87 4.67
CA LEU A 2 7.98 16.85 3.90
C LEU A 2 6.83 16.29 4.75
N ARG A 3 5.61 16.28 4.21
CA ARG A 3 4.42 15.72 4.86
C ARG A 3 4.26 14.26 4.45
N ILE A 4 4.42 13.34 5.39
CA ILE A 4 4.45 11.90 5.13
C ILE A 4 3.15 11.27 5.63
N ALA A 5 2.45 10.53 4.76
CA ALA A 5 1.45 9.55 5.19
C ALA A 5 2.08 8.16 5.26
N ALA A 6 1.67 7.35 6.21
CA ALA A 6 2.14 5.97 6.31
C ALA A 6 0.97 4.98 6.31
N LEU A 7 1.08 3.88 5.54
CA LEU A 7 0.16 2.75 5.61
C LEU A 7 0.87 1.54 6.22
N ILE A 8 0.17 0.86 7.13
CA ILE A 8 0.69 -0.29 7.88
C ILE A 8 -0.35 -1.41 7.94
N SER A 9 0.06 -2.64 8.24
CA SER A 9 -0.88 -3.76 8.51
C SER A 9 -0.64 -4.44 9.86
N GLY A 10 0.48 -4.18 10.54
CA GLY A 10 0.88 -4.96 11.71
C GLY A 10 1.58 -4.16 12.81
N SER A 11 2.72 -4.66 13.26
CA SER A 11 3.47 -4.16 14.41
C SER A 11 3.94 -2.69 14.29
N GLY A 12 4.11 -2.17 13.07
CA GLY A 12 4.59 -0.82 12.82
C GLY A 12 6.06 -0.61 13.23
N THR A 13 6.92 -1.58 13.02
CA THR A 13 8.37 -1.43 13.25
C THR A 13 8.99 -0.44 12.28
N ASN A 14 8.66 -0.54 10.99
CA ASN A 14 9.11 0.41 9.98
C ASN A 14 8.55 1.83 10.25
N LEU A 15 7.26 1.91 10.64
CA LEU A 15 6.67 3.18 11.07
C LEU A 15 7.45 3.81 12.24
N ALA A 16 7.80 3.01 13.26
CA ALA A 16 8.54 3.51 14.41
C ALA A 16 9.90 4.10 13.99
N ALA A 17 10.63 3.43 13.11
CA ALA A 17 11.90 3.92 12.58
C ALA A 17 11.77 5.25 11.82
N ILE A 18 10.68 5.40 11.03
CA ILE A 18 10.39 6.67 10.33
C ILE A 18 10.08 7.78 11.33
N LEU A 19 9.24 7.50 12.34
CA LEU A 19 8.88 8.48 13.38
C LEU A 19 10.11 8.96 14.17
N GLU A 20 10.99 8.04 14.54
CA GLU A 20 12.26 8.37 15.20
C GLU A 20 13.17 9.20 14.28
N ALA A 21 13.28 8.84 13.00
CA ALA A 21 14.11 9.58 12.04
C ALA A 21 13.61 11.02 11.82
N CYS A 22 12.29 11.24 11.82
CA CYS A 22 11.70 12.57 11.78
C CYS A 22 11.99 13.34 13.08
N GLN A 23 11.80 12.70 14.24
CA GLN A 23 12.05 13.31 15.56
C GLN A 23 13.52 13.74 15.71
N ASP A 24 14.45 12.90 15.27
CA ASP A 24 15.89 13.13 15.31
C ASP A 24 16.38 14.07 14.19
N ARG A 25 15.48 14.59 13.37
CA ARG A 25 15.79 15.42 12.19
C ARG A 25 16.72 14.76 11.17
N ARG A 26 16.78 13.43 11.15
CA ARG A 26 17.43 12.66 10.07
C ARG A 26 16.62 12.71 8.79
N ILE A 27 15.30 12.91 8.92
CA ILE A 27 14.38 13.21 7.83
C ILE A 27 13.81 14.60 8.10
N ASP A 28 13.95 15.53 7.14
CA ASP A 28 13.28 16.83 7.18
C ASP A 28 11.80 16.67 6.79
N GLY A 29 11.04 16.05 7.65
CA GLY A 29 9.64 15.72 7.43
C GLY A 29 8.89 15.39 8.72
N GLU A 30 7.58 15.26 8.58
CA GLU A 30 6.68 14.84 9.65
C GLU A 30 5.69 13.77 9.15
N VAL A 31 5.35 12.81 9.99
CA VAL A 31 4.25 11.87 9.71
C VAL A 31 2.95 12.54 10.13
N VAL A 32 2.11 12.87 9.15
CA VAL A 32 0.87 13.63 9.37
C VAL A 32 -0.36 12.74 9.58
N ILE A 33 -0.34 11.51 9.06
CA ILE A 33 -1.44 10.55 9.21
C ILE A 33 -0.94 9.11 9.04
N VAL A 34 -1.54 8.18 9.77
CA VAL A 34 -1.24 6.74 9.65
C VAL A 34 -2.52 5.96 9.42
N GLY A 35 -2.55 5.21 8.31
CA GLY A 35 -3.66 4.32 7.97
C GLY A 35 -3.30 2.84 8.13
N SER A 36 -4.33 2.00 8.36
CA SER A 36 -4.17 0.55 8.39
C SER A 36 -5.33 -0.16 7.69
N ASP A 37 -5.04 -1.35 7.12
CA ASP A 37 -6.07 -2.28 6.66
C ASP A 37 -6.52 -3.24 7.77
N ASN A 38 -5.92 -3.14 8.94
CA ASN A 38 -6.20 -3.98 10.10
C ASN A 38 -6.46 -3.12 11.34
N PRO A 39 -7.67 -3.15 11.93
CA PRO A 39 -7.99 -2.39 13.13
C PRO A 39 -7.13 -2.76 14.35
N GLU A 40 -6.62 -4.00 14.38
CA GLU A 40 -5.78 -4.51 15.47
C GLU A 40 -4.28 -4.22 15.29
N ALA A 41 -3.91 -3.46 14.25
CA ALA A 41 -2.50 -3.15 13.99
C ALA A 41 -1.87 -2.37 15.15
N ALA A 42 -0.88 -2.95 15.81
CA ALA A 42 -0.19 -2.34 16.95
C ALA A 42 0.51 -1.01 16.58
N GLY A 43 0.84 -0.83 15.32
CA GLY A 43 1.40 0.42 14.80
C GLY A 43 0.46 1.62 14.92
N LEU A 44 -0.87 1.42 14.90
CA LEU A 44 -1.85 2.50 15.14
C LEU A 44 -1.71 3.07 16.55
N LYS A 45 -1.50 2.22 17.57
CA LYS A 45 -1.26 2.67 18.95
C LYS A 45 0.04 3.49 19.06
N LYS A 46 1.09 3.12 18.29
CA LYS A 46 2.35 3.86 18.27
C LYS A 46 2.19 5.26 17.66
N ALA A 47 1.36 5.40 16.64
CA ALA A 47 1.02 6.69 16.03
C ALA A 47 0.18 7.55 16.99
N GLY A 48 -0.89 6.99 17.57
CA GLY A 48 -1.75 7.68 18.54
C GLY A 48 -1.00 8.17 19.78
N ALA A 49 -0.03 7.38 20.28
CA ALA A 49 0.82 7.80 21.40
C ALA A 49 1.69 9.05 21.09
N ARG A 50 1.84 9.38 19.81
CA ARG A 50 2.52 10.60 19.32
C ARG A 50 1.55 11.68 18.82
N SER A 51 0.25 11.54 19.14
CA SER A 51 -0.82 12.45 18.69
C SER A 51 -0.93 12.57 17.17
N ILE A 52 -0.57 11.52 16.43
CA ILE A 52 -0.73 11.45 14.99
C ILE A 52 -2.09 10.86 14.68
N ASP A 53 -2.84 11.50 13.78
CA ASP A 53 -4.14 11.02 13.33
C ASP A 53 -4.05 9.64 12.70
N THR A 54 -5.02 8.78 13.03
CA THR A 54 -5.06 7.42 12.51
C THR A 54 -6.42 7.08 11.89
N PHE A 55 -6.42 6.20 10.90
CA PHE A 55 -7.64 5.66 10.31
C PHE A 55 -7.49 4.19 9.94
N VAL A 56 -8.63 3.53 9.74
CA VAL A 56 -8.68 2.12 9.31
C VAL A 56 -9.60 1.97 8.12
N VAL A 57 -9.12 1.24 7.10
CA VAL A 57 -9.95 0.74 6.00
C VAL A 57 -9.84 -0.77 5.99
N ASP A 58 -10.82 -1.47 6.58
CA ASP A 58 -10.82 -2.92 6.61
C ASP A 58 -11.22 -3.50 5.25
N TYR A 59 -10.27 -4.15 4.61
CA TYR A 59 -10.47 -4.79 3.30
C TYR A 59 -11.26 -6.09 3.37
N ARG A 60 -11.34 -6.73 4.53
CA ARG A 60 -11.97 -8.07 4.68
C ARG A 60 -13.44 -8.06 4.30
N PRO A 61 -14.31 -7.22 4.91
CA PRO A 61 -15.72 -7.19 4.54
C PRO A 61 -15.96 -6.78 3.09
N ILE A 62 -15.11 -5.91 2.55
CA ILE A 62 -15.18 -5.48 1.14
C ILE A 62 -14.89 -6.66 0.20
N ILE A 63 -13.82 -7.41 0.49
CA ILE A 63 -13.44 -8.58 -0.30
C ILE A 63 -14.55 -9.66 -0.22
N GLU A 64 -15.08 -9.92 0.97
CA GLU A 64 -16.16 -10.88 1.19
C GLU A 64 -17.42 -10.49 0.40
N ALA A 65 -17.84 -9.23 0.46
CA ALA A 65 -18.98 -8.73 -0.30
C ALA A 65 -18.79 -8.90 -1.81
N VAL A 66 -17.62 -8.54 -2.36
CA VAL A 66 -17.31 -8.70 -3.79
C VAL A 66 -17.27 -10.17 -4.20
N HIS A 67 -16.91 -11.09 -3.31
CA HIS A 67 -16.89 -12.53 -3.59
C HIS A 67 -18.29 -13.14 -3.53
N SER A 68 -19.13 -12.72 -2.57
CA SER A 68 -20.46 -13.27 -2.35
C SER A 68 -21.47 -12.79 -3.39
N ASP A 69 -21.50 -11.49 -3.68
CA ASP A 69 -22.42 -10.91 -4.69
C ASP A 69 -21.77 -9.72 -5.43
N PRO A 70 -21.01 -10.01 -6.50
CA PRO A 70 -20.33 -8.98 -7.27
C PRO A 70 -21.27 -7.95 -7.95
N LEU A 71 -22.56 -8.27 -8.10
CA LEU A 71 -23.54 -7.42 -8.78
C LEU A 71 -24.15 -6.38 -7.85
N GLN A 72 -24.18 -6.63 -6.55
CA GLN A 72 -24.72 -5.67 -5.57
C GLN A 72 -23.68 -4.70 -5.02
N VAL A 73 -22.41 -4.89 -5.33
CA VAL A 73 -21.35 -4.01 -4.83
C VAL A 73 -21.26 -2.75 -5.66
N GLN A 74 -21.42 -1.60 -5.02
CA GLN A 74 -21.24 -0.31 -5.68
C GLN A 74 -19.76 0.03 -5.77
N THR A 75 -19.28 0.19 -7.00
CA THR A 75 -17.94 0.70 -7.26
C THR A 75 -17.95 2.24 -7.27
N PRO A 76 -16.80 2.89 -7.01
CA PRO A 76 -16.69 4.33 -7.19
C PRO A 76 -17.17 4.75 -8.59
N PRO A 77 -17.92 5.88 -8.71
CA PRO A 77 -18.54 6.28 -9.97
C PRO A 77 -17.52 6.58 -11.10
N ASP A 78 -16.31 6.93 -10.73
CA ASP A 78 -15.20 7.22 -11.63
C ASP A 78 -14.28 6.00 -11.86
N PHE A 79 -14.62 4.82 -11.32
CA PHE A 79 -13.84 3.60 -11.52
C PHE A 79 -14.15 2.94 -12.86
N GLN A 80 -13.12 2.83 -13.69
CA GLN A 80 -13.22 2.19 -15.01
C GLN A 80 -12.46 0.86 -15.02
N ILE A 81 -13.18 -0.23 -14.86
CA ILE A 81 -12.59 -1.58 -14.79
C ILE A 81 -11.75 -1.95 -16.03
N LYS A 82 -12.15 -1.54 -17.22
CA LYS A 82 -11.39 -1.82 -18.45
C LYS A 82 -10.03 -1.11 -18.43
N ALA A 83 -10.00 0.15 -17.99
CA ALA A 83 -8.75 0.90 -17.85
C ALA A 83 -7.83 0.30 -16.78
N ALA A 84 -8.39 -0.12 -15.63
CA ALA A 84 -7.63 -0.76 -14.57
C ALA A 84 -7.03 -2.10 -15.03
N ILE A 85 -7.79 -2.91 -15.78
CA ILE A 85 -7.30 -4.16 -16.37
C ILE A 85 -6.16 -3.90 -17.37
N ALA A 86 -6.27 -2.89 -18.22
CA ALA A 86 -5.26 -2.58 -19.23
C ALA A 86 -3.95 -2.07 -18.63
N ARG A 87 -4.00 -1.40 -17.48
CA ARG A 87 -2.82 -0.81 -16.82
C ARG A 87 -2.10 -1.73 -15.85
N GLN A 88 -2.83 -2.64 -15.17
CA GLN A 88 -2.24 -3.49 -14.15
C GLN A 88 -1.21 -4.47 -14.74
N ARG A 89 -0.13 -4.74 -13.98
CA ARG A 89 0.89 -5.75 -14.27
C ARG A 89 1.00 -6.82 -13.19
N LEU A 90 0.05 -6.85 -12.26
CA LEU A 90 0.00 -7.79 -11.13
C LEU A 90 -0.38 -9.21 -11.55
N PHE A 91 -1.26 -9.32 -12.56
CA PHE A 91 -1.73 -10.59 -13.07
C PHE A 91 -1.13 -10.88 -14.44
N ARG A 92 -0.62 -12.09 -14.63
CA ARG A 92 -0.21 -12.57 -15.95
C ARG A 92 -1.45 -12.68 -16.86
N SER A 93 -1.25 -12.63 -18.16
CA SER A 93 -2.31 -12.76 -19.18
C SER A 93 -3.10 -14.07 -19.06
N SER A 94 -2.54 -15.11 -18.45
CA SER A 94 -3.18 -16.40 -18.18
C SER A 94 -4.06 -16.43 -16.91
N ALA A 95 -4.11 -15.34 -16.14
CA ALA A 95 -4.91 -15.32 -14.94
C ALA A 95 -6.42 -15.34 -15.26
N ALA A 96 -7.21 -16.09 -14.46
CA ALA A 96 -8.66 -16.18 -14.64
C ALA A 96 -9.30 -14.77 -14.61
N PRO A 97 -10.01 -14.35 -15.66
CA PRO A 97 -10.54 -12.98 -15.77
C PRO A 97 -11.42 -12.58 -14.59
N GLY A 98 -12.19 -13.52 -14.04
CA GLY A 98 -13.03 -13.28 -12.87
C GLY A 98 -12.25 -12.98 -11.59
N LYS A 99 -11.07 -13.61 -11.39
CA LYS A 99 -10.20 -13.35 -10.23
C LYS A 99 -9.63 -11.93 -10.29
N MET A 100 -9.11 -11.54 -11.44
CA MET A 100 -8.57 -10.20 -11.67
C MET A 100 -9.65 -9.12 -11.50
N LYS A 101 -10.84 -9.33 -12.08
CA LYS A 101 -11.96 -8.39 -11.95
C LYS A 101 -12.37 -8.20 -10.48
N ARG A 102 -12.58 -9.29 -9.72
CA ARG A 102 -12.93 -9.20 -8.29
C ARG A 102 -11.84 -8.48 -7.49
N PHE A 103 -10.58 -8.78 -7.76
CA PHE A 103 -9.46 -8.08 -7.13
C PHE A 103 -9.54 -6.57 -7.38
N LEU A 104 -9.61 -6.12 -8.62
CA LEU A 104 -9.63 -4.70 -8.97
C LEU A 104 -10.86 -3.98 -8.43
N VAL A 105 -12.03 -4.62 -8.41
CA VAL A 105 -13.26 -4.07 -7.84
C VAL A 105 -13.11 -3.89 -6.33
N SER A 106 -12.69 -4.92 -5.60
CA SER A 106 -12.50 -4.82 -4.15
C SER A 106 -11.45 -3.76 -3.78
N ARG A 107 -10.40 -3.64 -4.59
CA ARG A 107 -9.39 -2.58 -4.41
C ARG A 107 -10.00 -1.20 -4.60
N ALA A 108 -10.70 -0.95 -5.70
CA ALA A 108 -11.29 0.37 -5.97
C ALA A 108 -12.23 0.84 -4.84
N ILE A 109 -13.04 -0.09 -4.28
CA ILE A 109 -13.94 0.22 -3.16
C ILE A 109 -13.19 0.58 -1.87
N ALA A 110 -12.11 -0.15 -1.54
CA ALA A 110 -11.29 0.17 -0.38
C ALA A 110 -10.45 1.44 -0.60
N GLU A 111 -9.89 1.58 -1.78
CA GLU A 111 -8.95 2.63 -2.13
C GLU A 111 -9.61 4.02 -2.25
N VAL A 112 -10.89 4.11 -2.62
CA VAL A 112 -11.62 5.39 -2.54
C VAL A 112 -11.73 5.88 -1.10
N GLN A 113 -11.86 4.99 -0.12
CA GLN A 113 -11.86 5.34 1.30
C GLN A 113 -10.46 5.79 1.77
N LEU A 114 -9.40 5.06 1.35
CA LEU A 114 -8.01 5.50 1.60
C LEU A 114 -7.77 6.92 1.08
N LEU A 115 -8.15 7.17 -0.18
CA LEU A 115 -7.98 8.49 -0.81
C LEU A 115 -8.74 9.59 -0.08
N ALA A 116 -9.95 9.30 0.43
CA ALA A 116 -10.73 10.27 1.20
C ALA A 116 -10.02 10.68 2.50
N HIS A 117 -9.46 9.73 3.25
CA HIS A 117 -8.68 10.02 4.45
C HIS A 117 -7.40 10.79 4.14
N LEU A 118 -6.67 10.37 3.12
CA LEU A 118 -5.40 11.00 2.73
C LEU A 118 -5.59 12.43 2.20
N LYS A 119 -6.71 12.71 1.52
CA LYS A 119 -7.01 14.04 1.00
C LYS A 119 -7.06 15.11 2.09
N GLY A 120 -7.60 14.78 3.26
CA GLY A 120 -7.68 15.73 4.40
C GLY A 120 -6.31 16.06 5.01
N ALA A 121 -5.37 15.15 4.93
CA ALA A 121 -4.01 15.29 5.47
C ALA A 121 -3.01 15.93 4.49
N GLU A 122 -3.34 15.98 3.19
CA GLU A 122 -2.50 16.55 2.11
C GLU A 122 -1.02 16.11 2.17
N PRO A 123 -0.71 14.81 2.16
CA PRO A 123 0.67 14.35 2.22
C PRO A 123 1.40 14.54 0.88
N ASP A 124 2.70 14.86 0.97
CA ASP A 124 3.59 14.91 -0.18
C ASP A 124 4.05 13.53 -0.63
N LEU A 125 4.20 12.61 0.36
CA LEU A 125 4.70 11.25 0.16
C LEU A 125 3.84 10.26 0.95
N LEU A 126 3.51 9.13 0.33
CA LEU A 126 2.91 7.97 0.98
C LEU A 126 3.96 6.87 1.12
N VAL A 127 4.17 6.39 2.34
CA VAL A 127 5.08 5.27 2.63
C VAL A 127 4.29 4.02 3.02
N LEU A 128 4.50 2.93 2.30
CA LEU A 128 3.98 1.61 2.66
C LEU A 128 4.95 0.98 3.66
N ALA A 129 4.70 1.21 4.95
CA ALA A 129 5.57 0.80 6.06
C ALA A 129 5.17 -0.58 6.62
N GLY A 130 5.17 -1.60 5.77
CA GLY A 130 4.65 -2.93 6.08
C GLY A 130 3.14 -3.04 5.85
N PHE A 131 2.66 -2.44 4.77
CA PHE A 131 1.27 -2.55 4.32
C PHE A 131 1.12 -3.77 3.42
N MET A 132 0.27 -4.72 3.83
CA MET A 132 0.12 -6.04 3.19
C MET A 132 -0.91 -6.05 2.04
N ARG A 133 -1.29 -4.89 1.53
CA ARG A 133 -2.22 -4.79 0.40
C ARG A 133 -1.53 -4.19 -0.80
N THR A 134 -1.62 -4.88 -1.93
CA THR A 134 -1.20 -4.34 -3.21
C THR A 134 -2.16 -3.26 -3.64
N LEU A 135 -1.65 -2.09 -3.99
CA LEU A 135 -2.41 -0.97 -4.53
C LEU A 135 -2.74 -1.20 -6.00
N SER A 136 -3.94 -0.77 -6.42
CA SER A 136 -4.35 -0.89 -7.81
C SER A 136 -4.00 0.36 -8.63
N PRO A 137 -4.05 0.28 -9.98
CA PRO A 137 -3.91 1.47 -10.82
C PRO A 137 -4.90 2.59 -10.48
N TYR A 138 -6.08 2.26 -9.94
CA TYR A 138 -7.08 3.25 -9.51
C TYR A 138 -6.53 4.18 -8.43
N PHE A 139 -5.85 3.64 -7.43
CA PHE A 139 -5.22 4.42 -6.36
C PHE A 139 -3.99 5.17 -6.86
N ILE A 140 -3.11 4.46 -7.56
CA ILE A 140 -1.82 5.01 -8.02
C ILE A 140 -2.05 6.25 -8.90
N ASP A 141 -2.95 6.16 -9.88
CA ASP A 141 -3.27 7.27 -10.78
C ASP A 141 -3.79 8.54 -10.07
N ARG A 142 -4.47 8.37 -8.91
CA ARG A 142 -5.07 9.48 -8.17
C ARG A 142 -4.15 10.08 -7.14
N PHE A 143 -3.34 9.25 -6.51
CA PHE A 143 -2.40 9.73 -5.48
C PHE A 143 -1.08 10.18 -6.10
N SER A 144 -0.60 9.51 -7.12
CA SER A 144 0.70 9.74 -7.78
C SER A 144 0.52 9.82 -9.31
N PRO A 145 -0.15 10.86 -9.83
CA PRO A 145 -0.54 10.94 -11.24
C PRO A 145 0.63 11.18 -12.20
N ASP A 146 1.75 11.74 -11.71
CA ASP A 146 2.94 11.96 -12.52
C ASP A 146 3.98 10.85 -12.30
N PRO A 147 4.21 9.97 -13.28
CA PRO A 147 5.18 8.90 -13.16
C PRO A 147 6.64 9.38 -13.11
N LYS A 148 6.91 10.63 -13.46
CA LYS A 148 8.25 11.24 -13.34
C LYS A 148 8.55 11.71 -11.92
N HIS A 149 7.50 11.96 -11.13
CA HIS A 149 7.60 12.39 -9.75
C HIS A 149 6.74 11.47 -8.87
N PRO A 150 7.12 10.19 -8.70
CA PRO A 150 6.34 9.22 -7.96
C PRO A 150 6.27 9.59 -6.47
N LYS A 151 5.07 9.39 -5.87
CA LYS A 151 4.78 9.79 -4.49
C LYS A 151 4.43 8.62 -3.58
N ILE A 152 4.57 7.38 -4.04
CA ILE A 152 4.29 6.19 -3.23
C ILE A 152 5.55 5.36 -3.14
N MET A 153 6.04 5.16 -1.92
CA MET A 153 7.27 4.44 -1.64
C MET A 153 6.96 3.17 -0.83
N ASN A 154 7.62 2.07 -1.14
CA ASN A 154 7.52 0.81 -0.40
C ASN A 154 8.89 0.36 0.08
N ILE A 155 8.91 -0.38 1.19
CA ILE A 155 10.06 -1.16 1.61
C ILE A 155 9.76 -2.64 1.44
N HIS A 156 10.52 -3.29 0.57
CA HIS A 156 10.45 -4.73 0.33
C HIS A 156 11.59 -5.46 1.04
N PRO A 157 11.32 -6.56 1.78
CA PRO A 157 12.32 -7.22 2.61
C PRO A 157 13.19 -8.22 1.82
N ALA A 158 13.67 -7.83 0.63
CA ALA A 158 14.65 -8.56 -0.14
C ALA A 158 15.44 -7.61 -1.06
N LEU A 159 16.50 -8.11 -1.67
CA LEU A 159 17.29 -7.38 -2.67
C LEU A 159 16.64 -7.54 -4.06
N LEU A 160 15.69 -6.67 -4.40
CA LEU A 160 15.04 -6.68 -5.70
C LEU A 160 16.04 -6.53 -6.86
N PRO A 161 15.83 -7.18 -8.01
CA PRO A 161 14.62 -7.90 -8.43
C PRO A 161 14.53 -9.35 -7.94
N ALA A 162 15.38 -9.79 -7.02
CA ALA A 162 15.28 -11.13 -6.43
C ALA A 162 14.16 -11.17 -5.39
N PHE A 163 13.40 -12.28 -5.37
CA PHE A 163 12.39 -12.58 -4.36
C PHE A 163 11.29 -11.51 -4.20
N PRO A 164 10.61 -11.09 -5.30
CA PRO A 164 9.44 -10.23 -5.20
C PRO A 164 8.28 -10.97 -4.53
N GLY A 165 7.31 -10.24 -3.98
CA GLY A 165 6.11 -10.79 -3.37
C GLY A 165 6.10 -10.73 -1.85
N THR A 166 5.34 -11.62 -1.20
CA THR A 166 4.94 -11.43 0.21
C THR A 166 5.94 -11.97 1.25
N ASP A 167 6.91 -12.80 0.86
CA ASP A 167 7.82 -13.48 1.80
C ASP A 167 9.30 -13.34 1.42
N GLY A 168 9.73 -12.13 1.11
CA GLY A 168 11.09 -11.85 0.65
C GLY A 168 12.19 -12.36 1.60
N TYR A 169 12.01 -12.28 2.91
CA TYR A 169 12.95 -12.87 3.88
C TYR A 169 12.98 -14.39 3.81
N GLY A 170 11.82 -15.03 3.82
CA GLY A 170 11.71 -16.48 3.76
C GLY A 170 12.25 -17.03 2.45
N ASP A 171 11.97 -16.38 1.33
CA ASP A 171 12.46 -16.79 0.01
C ASP A 171 13.98 -16.65 -0.08
N THR A 172 14.55 -15.55 0.41
CA THR A 172 15.99 -15.33 0.50
C THR A 172 16.67 -16.45 1.30
N TRP A 173 16.06 -16.80 2.45
CA TRP A 173 16.60 -17.85 3.34
C TRP A 173 16.48 -19.25 2.71
N ARG A 174 15.31 -19.61 2.18
CA ARG A 174 15.07 -20.90 1.52
C ARG A 174 15.97 -21.12 0.31
N TYR A 175 16.27 -20.05 -0.41
CA TYR A 175 17.20 -20.10 -1.54
C TYR A 175 18.66 -20.30 -1.11
N GLY A 176 18.99 -20.03 0.14
CA GLY A 176 20.35 -20.19 0.71
C GLY A 176 21.29 -19.03 0.40
N CYS A 177 20.74 -17.82 0.18
CA CYS A 177 21.55 -16.61 -0.04
C CYS A 177 22.47 -16.36 1.17
N LYS A 178 23.71 -15.93 0.88
CA LYS A 178 24.68 -15.54 1.91
C LYS A 178 24.60 -14.06 2.27
N LEU A 179 23.92 -13.28 1.44
CA LEU A 179 23.62 -11.87 1.66
C LEU A 179 22.11 -11.70 1.64
N ALA A 180 21.62 -10.85 2.53
CA ALA A 180 20.22 -10.44 2.57
C ALA A 180 20.17 -8.91 2.73
N GLY A 181 19.03 -8.32 2.42
CA GLY A 181 18.82 -6.90 2.56
C GLY A 181 17.37 -6.51 2.32
N CYS A 182 17.14 -5.22 2.17
CA CYS A 182 15.85 -4.67 1.78
C CYS A 182 16.02 -3.69 0.63
N THR A 183 14.95 -3.49 -0.13
CA THR A 183 14.89 -2.52 -1.21
C THR A 183 13.81 -1.50 -0.90
N VAL A 184 14.17 -0.21 -0.93
CA VAL A 184 13.20 0.87 -0.96
C VAL A 184 13.00 1.26 -2.42
N HIS A 185 11.76 1.22 -2.88
CA HIS A 185 11.43 1.52 -4.28
C HIS A 185 10.11 2.31 -4.35
N PHE A 186 9.89 2.99 -5.46
CA PHE A 186 8.61 3.60 -5.75
C PHE A 186 7.63 2.56 -6.29
N ILE A 187 6.34 2.77 -6.05
CA ILE A 187 5.28 1.88 -6.54
C ILE A 187 4.91 2.24 -7.98
N ASP A 188 4.85 1.21 -8.81
CA ASP A 188 4.23 1.24 -10.14
C ASP A 188 3.02 0.29 -10.24
N TYR A 189 2.61 -0.10 -11.45
CA TYR A 189 1.46 -0.97 -11.66
C TYR A 189 1.76 -2.47 -11.53
N GLY A 190 2.99 -2.84 -11.18
CA GLY A 190 3.45 -4.21 -10.96
C GLY A 190 3.60 -4.54 -9.48
N GLU A 191 4.07 -5.75 -9.20
CA GLU A 191 4.45 -6.19 -7.87
C GLU A 191 5.97 -6.08 -7.73
N ASP A 192 6.43 -5.18 -6.85
CA ASP A 192 7.84 -4.93 -6.55
C ASP A 192 8.71 -4.63 -7.79
N THR A 193 8.16 -3.90 -8.77
CA THR A 193 8.80 -3.60 -10.07
C THR A 193 9.19 -2.13 -10.26
N GLY A 194 8.79 -1.26 -9.38
CA GLY A 194 9.04 0.18 -9.46
C GLY A 194 10.41 0.64 -8.93
#